data_b4f441f63ed0343bec71ee0ece5c6769
#
_entry.id   b4f441f63ed0343bec71ee0ece5c6769
#
_cell.length_a   1.000
_cell.length_b   1.000
_cell.length_c   1.000
_cell.angle_alpha   90.00
_cell.angle_beta   90.00
_cell.angle_gamma   90.00
#
_symmetry.space_group_name_H-M   'P 1'
#
loop_
_entity.id
_entity.type
_entity.pdbx_description
1 polymer ?
#
loop_
_entity_poly.entity_id
_entity_poly.type
_entity_poly.pdbx_seq_one_letter_code
_entity_poly.pdbx_strand_id
1 'polypeptide(L)'
;MDETNKTLATDCIYLKNGEFFYKYLYSEIYYIAVSGRCCNIYLSPDKTIKLPLPMTLTELIDFLPLDIFIRTHRSYIVNIQHIERIVGNTLYAGEVVVPIGREYKKEVYSRLNIAGLPSKQ
;
A
#
# COMPACT_ATOMS: atom_id res chain seq x y z
N MET A 1 -27.66 -9.59 -7.57
CA MET A 1 -26.92 -9.50 -8.29
C MET A 1 -25.92 -8.47 -8.21
N ASP A 2 -26.21 -7.36 -7.88
CA ASP A 2 -25.27 -6.34 -7.79
C ASP A 2 -24.25 -6.58 -6.75
N GLU A 3 -24.59 -7.21 -5.69
CA GLU A 3 -23.63 -7.47 -4.65
C GLU A 3 -22.52 -8.31 -5.16
N THR A 4 -22.82 -9.26 -5.98
CA THR A 4 -21.79 -10.12 -6.51
C THR A 4 -20.80 -9.32 -7.33
N ASN A 5 -21.29 -8.40 -8.15
CA ASN A 5 -20.39 -7.60 -8.94
C ASN A 5 -19.53 -6.71 -8.10
N LYS A 6 -20.08 -6.14 -7.06
CA LYS A 6 -19.29 -5.31 -6.19
C LYS A 6 -18.23 -6.11 -5.53
N THR A 7 -18.51 -7.30 -5.07
CA THR A 7 -17.55 -8.13 -4.41
C THR A 7 -16.37 -8.42 -5.32
N LEU A 8 -16.67 -8.77 -6.57
CA LEU A 8 -15.61 -9.06 -7.50
C LEU A 8 -14.79 -7.83 -7.81
N ALA A 9 -15.41 -6.67 -7.87
CA ALA A 9 -14.72 -5.45 -8.20
C ALA A 9 -13.81 -4.97 -7.08
N THR A 10 -13.99 -5.48 -5.87
CA THR A 10 -13.19 -5.00 -4.76
C THR A 10 -11.87 -5.72 -4.61
N ASP A 11 -11.56 -6.66 -5.50
CA ASP A 11 -10.30 -7.40 -5.41
C ASP A 11 -9.17 -6.74 -6.15
N CYS A 12 -9.39 -5.67 -6.84
CA CYS A 12 -8.38 -5.10 -7.71
C CYS A 12 -8.58 -3.61 -7.89
N ILE A 13 -7.58 -2.99 -8.46
CA ILE A 13 -7.67 -1.60 -8.86
C ILE A 13 -7.18 -1.52 -10.29
N TYR A 14 -7.75 -0.61 -11.05
CA TYR A 14 -7.32 -0.36 -12.42
C TYR A 14 -6.56 0.96 -12.42
N LEU A 15 -5.35 0.94 -12.91
CA LEU A 15 -4.50 2.13 -12.98
C LEU A 15 -4.15 2.44 -14.42
N LYS A 16 -4.22 3.71 -14.76
CA LYS A 16 -4.01 4.13 -16.12
C LYS A 16 -2.53 4.14 -16.48
N ASN A 17 -2.21 3.62 -17.64
CA ASN A 17 -0.86 3.66 -18.16
C ASN A 17 -1.00 3.84 -19.67
N GLY A 18 -0.70 5.04 -20.14
CA GLY A 18 -0.94 5.35 -21.55
C GLY A 18 -2.42 5.48 -21.80
N GLU A 19 -2.91 4.75 -22.79
CA GLU A 19 -4.32 4.78 -23.12
C GLU A 19 -5.12 3.71 -22.41
N PHE A 20 -4.45 2.82 -21.70
CA PHE A 20 -5.11 1.68 -21.12
C PHE A 20 -5.20 1.78 -19.61
N PHE A 21 -6.21 1.13 -19.06
CA PHE A 21 -6.29 0.91 -17.64
C PHE A 21 -5.95 -0.54 -17.39
N TYR A 22 -4.88 -0.79 -16.63
CA TYR A 22 -4.44 -2.14 -16.38
C TYR A 22 -4.91 -2.58 -14.99
N LYS A 23 -5.29 -3.83 -14.89
CA LYS A 23 -5.80 -4.37 -13.66
C LYS A 23 -4.68 -4.89 -12.78
N TYR A 24 -4.71 -4.52 -11.51
CA TYR A 24 -3.76 -5.04 -10.53
C TYR A 24 -4.56 -5.57 -9.36
N LEU A 25 -4.34 -6.85 -9.03
CA LEU A 25 -5.02 -7.43 -7.87
C LEU A 25 -4.38 -6.86 -6.62
N TYR A 26 -5.19 -6.60 -5.61
CA TYR A 26 -4.64 -6.07 -4.37
C TYR A 26 -3.58 -7.00 -3.81
N SER A 27 -3.79 -8.32 -3.91
CA SER A 27 -2.85 -9.27 -3.36
C SER A 27 -1.51 -9.26 -4.06
N GLU A 28 -1.46 -8.73 -5.28
CA GLU A 28 -0.21 -8.67 -6.01
C GLU A 28 0.64 -7.48 -5.63
N ILE A 29 0.04 -6.47 -5.04
CA ILE A 29 0.74 -5.22 -4.77
C ILE A 29 1.35 -5.28 -3.39
N TYR A 30 2.67 -5.18 -3.31
CA TYR A 30 3.38 -5.15 -2.04
C TYR A 30 3.37 -3.74 -1.47
N TYR A 31 3.75 -2.75 -2.28
CA TYR A 31 3.68 -1.37 -1.86
C TYR A 31 3.69 -0.47 -3.09
N ILE A 32 3.32 0.77 -2.87
CA ILE A 32 3.32 1.80 -3.90
C ILE A 32 4.14 2.95 -3.38
N ALA A 33 5.08 3.44 -4.18
CA ALA A 33 5.96 4.51 -3.78
C ALA A 33 5.98 5.59 -4.84
N VAL A 34 6.00 6.85 -4.39
CA VAL A 34 6.10 7.96 -5.32
C VAL A 34 7.56 8.37 -5.44
N SER A 35 7.99 8.59 -6.65
CA SER A 35 9.33 9.02 -6.93
C SER A 35 9.24 10.06 -8.04
N GLY A 36 9.43 11.33 -7.71
CA GLY A 36 9.27 12.38 -8.68
C GLY A 36 7.83 12.47 -9.14
N ARG A 37 7.63 12.37 -10.43
CA ARG A 37 6.29 12.44 -11.00
C ARG A 37 5.73 11.07 -11.32
N CYS A 38 6.40 10.02 -10.86
CA CYS A 38 6.00 8.68 -11.16
C CYS A 38 5.65 7.93 -9.90
N CYS A 39 4.92 6.85 -10.10
CA CYS A 39 4.54 5.97 -9.04
C CYS A 39 5.11 4.61 -9.37
N ASN A 40 5.80 4.02 -8.41
CA ASN A 40 6.33 2.68 -8.59
C ASN A 40 5.43 1.72 -7.84
N ILE A 41 4.89 0.75 -8.57
CA ILE A 41 4.05 -0.27 -7.97
C ILE A 41 4.88 -1.53 -7.90
N TYR A 42 5.16 -1.97 -6.68
CA TYR A 42 6.03 -3.10 -6.45
C TYR A 42 5.18 -4.35 -6.34
N LEU A 43 5.30 -5.23 -7.32
CA LEU A 43 4.44 -6.40 -7.39
C LEU A 43 5.12 -7.68 -6.89
N SER A 44 6.46 -7.68 -6.83
CA SER A 44 7.18 -8.84 -6.32
C SER A 44 8.62 -8.42 -6.18
N PRO A 45 9.46 -9.25 -5.58
CA PRO A 45 10.85 -8.84 -5.37
C PRO A 45 11.57 -8.36 -6.61
N ASP A 46 11.17 -8.86 -7.77
CA ASP A 46 11.85 -8.45 -8.99
C ASP A 46 10.90 -7.88 -10.03
N LYS A 47 9.74 -7.36 -9.62
CA LYS A 47 8.82 -6.79 -10.59
C LYS A 47 8.25 -5.48 -10.09
N THR A 48 8.68 -4.40 -10.68
CA THR A 48 8.20 -3.07 -10.35
C THR A 48 7.68 -2.42 -11.62
N ILE A 49 6.49 -1.86 -11.52
CA ILE A 49 5.88 -1.14 -12.62
C ILE A 49 5.96 0.34 -12.31
N LYS A 50 6.50 1.12 -13.24
CA LYS A 50 6.58 2.56 -13.06
C LYS A 50 5.51 3.22 -13.90
N LEU A 51 4.66 3.98 -13.27
CA LEU A 51 3.57 4.66 -13.95
C LEU A 51 3.65 6.15 -13.70
N PRO A 52 3.32 6.96 -14.70
CA PRO A 52 3.08 8.39 -14.44
C PRO A 52 1.76 8.46 -13.71
N LEU A 53 1.78 8.99 -12.53
CA LEU A 53 0.60 8.97 -11.69
C LEU A 53 -0.14 10.31 -11.80
N PRO A 54 -1.39 10.31 -12.25
CA PRO A 54 -2.13 11.55 -12.39
C PRO A 54 -2.69 12.06 -11.07
N MET A 55 -2.54 11.33 -10.00
CA MET A 55 -3.07 11.74 -8.72
C MET A 55 -2.03 11.54 -7.64
N THR A 56 -2.24 12.18 -6.50
CA THR A 56 -1.32 12.06 -5.38
C THR A 56 -1.60 10.77 -4.63
N LEU A 57 -0.68 10.38 -3.74
CA LEU A 57 -0.93 9.22 -2.90
C LEU A 57 -2.10 9.48 -1.96
N THR A 58 -2.31 10.73 -1.56
CA THR A 58 -3.44 11.07 -0.72
C THR A 58 -4.76 10.75 -1.44
N GLU A 59 -4.80 11.04 -2.73
CA GLU A 59 -5.98 10.72 -3.51
C GLU A 59 -6.07 9.23 -3.81
N LEU A 60 -4.92 8.61 -4.09
CA LEU A 60 -4.91 7.21 -4.44
C LEU A 60 -5.37 6.33 -3.29
N ILE A 61 -4.98 6.66 -2.07
CA ILE A 61 -5.33 5.82 -0.94
C ILE A 61 -6.84 5.70 -0.78
N ASP A 62 -7.59 6.69 -1.27
CA ASP A 62 -9.04 6.65 -1.19
C ASP A 62 -9.66 5.61 -2.11
N PHE A 63 -8.89 5.13 -3.08
CA PHE A 63 -9.38 4.08 -3.97
C PHE A 63 -9.00 2.69 -3.48
N LEU A 64 -8.27 2.60 -2.38
CA LEU A 64 -7.76 1.33 -1.90
C LEU A 64 -8.47 0.96 -0.61
N PRO A 65 -8.72 -0.33 -0.38
CA PRO A 65 -9.40 -0.74 0.84
C PRO A 65 -8.52 -0.51 2.07
N LEU A 66 -9.12 0.10 3.09
CA LEU A 66 -8.39 0.46 4.29
C LEU A 66 -7.92 -0.75 5.08
N ASP A 67 -8.62 -1.87 4.97
CA ASP A 67 -8.21 -3.06 5.69
C ASP A 67 -7.10 -3.81 4.99
N ILE A 68 -6.68 -3.36 3.81
CA ILE A 68 -5.60 -4.01 3.08
C ILE A 68 -4.39 -3.10 2.94
N PHE A 69 -4.62 -1.81 2.74
CA PHE A 69 -3.54 -0.87 2.51
C PHE A 69 -3.46 0.20 3.57
N ILE A 70 -2.25 0.61 3.88
CA ILE A 70 -2.04 1.65 4.86
C ILE A 70 -0.97 2.61 4.39
N ARG A 71 -1.17 3.90 4.64
CA ARG A 71 -0.17 4.91 4.34
C ARG A 71 0.85 4.88 5.45
N THR A 72 2.10 4.62 5.13
CA THR A 72 3.15 4.53 6.14
C THR A 72 4.10 5.70 6.11
N HIS A 73 4.03 6.47 5.03
CA HIS A 73 4.98 7.56 4.84
C HIS A 73 4.36 8.45 3.78
N ARG A 74 4.76 9.71 3.71
CA ARG A 74 4.18 10.58 2.70
C ARG A 74 4.43 10.06 1.29
N SER A 75 5.43 9.20 1.12
CA SER A 75 5.76 8.66 -0.19
C SER A 75 5.44 7.19 -0.36
N TYR A 76 4.83 6.54 0.64
CA TYR A 76 4.59 5.11 0.57
C TYR A 76 3.20 4.69 1.03
N ILE A 77 2.62 3.74 0.30
CA ILE A 77 1.42 3.02 0.71
C ILE A 77 1.79 1.55 0.69
N VAL A 78 1.50 0.81 1.73
CA VAL A 78 1.94 -0.57 1.87
C VAL A 78 0.75 -1.49 2.03
N ASN A 79 0.83 -2.68 1.45
CA ASN A 79 -0.17 -3.70 1.62
C ASN A 79 0.10 -4.40 2.95
N ILE A 80 -0.88 -4.30 3.86
CA ILE A 80 -0.74 -4.85 5.21
C ILE A 80 -0.49 -6.34 5.16
N GLN A 81 -1.09 -7.03 4.21
CA GLN A 81 -0.96 -8.48 4.13
C GLN A 81 0.44 -8.94 3.78
N HIS A 82 1.27 -8.06 3.26
CA HIS A 82 2.64 -8.40 2.91
C HIS A 82 3.67 -7.91 3.91
N ILE A 83 3.22 -7.30 5.01
CA ILE A 83 4.13 -6.85 6.03
C ILE A 83 4.53 -8.05 6.88
N GLU A 84 5.80 -8.36 6.90
CA GLU A 84 6.30 -9.52 7.63
C GLU A 84 7.00 -9.19 8.92
N ARG A 85 7.61 -8.02 9.02
CA ARG A 85 8.34 -7.64 10.22
C ARG A 85 8.28 -6.15 10.40
N ILE A 86 8.36 -5.72 11.64
CA ILE A 86 8.37 -4.31 11.98
C ILE A 86 9.45 -4.08 13.00
N VAL A 87 10.28 -3.08 12.76
CA VAL A 87 11.32 -2.71 13.70
C VAL A 87 11.36 -1.20 13.78
N GLY A 88 10.97 -0.64 14.92
CA GLY A 88 11.05 0.80 15.11
C GLY A 88 10.28 1.58 14.09
N ASN A 89 10.98 2.35 13.27
CA ASN A 89 10.33 3.17 12.26
C ASN A 89 10.39 2.53 10.88
N THR A 90 10.51 1.22 10.82
CA THR A 90 10.71 0.52 9.57
C THR A 90 9.86 -0.72 9.54
N LEU A 91 9.33 -1.05 8.37
CA LEU A 91 8.67 -2.33 8.21
C LEU A 91 9.20 -3.01 6.97
N TYR A 92 8.99 -4.32 6.94
CA TYR A 92 9.49 -5.13 5.84
C TYR A 92 8.31 -5.73 5.08
N ALA A 93 8.21 -5.38 3.82
CA ALA A 93 7.21 -5.97 2.93
C ALA A 93 7.98 -6.98 2.09
N GLY A 94 7.93 -8.23 2.50
CA GLY A 94 8.82 -9.21 1.92
C GLY A 94 10.23 -8.86 2.35
N GLU A 95 11.12 -8.73 1.38
CA GLU A 95 12.49 -8.37 1.69
C GLU A 95 12.73 -6.89 1.51
N VAL A 96 11.71 -6.13 1.19
CA VAL A 96 11.87 -4.71 0.95
C VAL A 96 11.62 -3.93 2.22
N VAL A 97 12.48 -2.97 2.47
CA VAL A 97 12.40 -2.14 3.66
C VAL A 97 11.63 -0.88 3.34
N VAL A 98 10.60 -0.61 4.11
CA VAL A 98 9.75 0.57 3.89
C VAL A 98 9.76 1.40 5.15
N PRO A 99 9.99 2.71 5.04
CA PRO A 99 10.04 3.55 6.23
C PRO A 99 8.65 3.87 6.75
N ILE A 100 8.56 4.12 8.05
CA ILE A 100 7.35 4.63 8.66
C ILE A 100 7.64 6.06 9.05
N GLY A 101 6.95 7.00 8.43
CA GLY A 101 7.13 8.39 8.76
C GLY A 101 6.61 8.71 10.15
N ARG A 102 7.22 9.69 10.79
CA ARG A 102 6.84 10.02 12.15
C ARG A 102 5.37 10.32 12.27
N GLU A 103 4.81 11.02 11.30
CA GLU A 103 3.41 11.39 11.35
C GLU A 103 2.46 10.22 11.17
N TYR A 104 2.95 9.12 10.65
CA TYR A 104 2.12 7.97 10.35
C TYR A 104 2.29 6.85 11.36
N LYS A 105 3.25 6.97 12.27
CA LYS A 105 3.60 5.86 13.14
C LYS A 105 2.45 5.45 14.05
N LYS A 106 1.75 6.43 14.59
CA LYS A 106 0.69 6.13 15.52
C LYS A 106 -0.40 5.32 14.84
N GLU A 107 -0.79 5.73 13.65
CA GLU A 107 -1.86 5.02 12.96
C GLU A 107 -1.39 3.66 12.48
N VAL A 108 -0.14 3.56 12.02
CA VAL A 108 0.38 2.27 11.59
C VAL A 108 0.33 1.28 12.74
N TYR A 109 0.85 1.69 13.90
CA TYR A 109 0.90 0.80 15.04
C TYR A 109 -0.49 0.46 15.57
N SER A 110 -1.44 1.38 15.45
CA SER A 110 -2.78 1.10 15.95
C SER A 110 -3.56 0.19 15.01
N ARG A 111 -3.27 0.26 13.72
CA ARG A 111 -4.02 -0.56 12.77
C ARG A 111 -3.45 -1.95 12.58
N LEU A 112 -2.15 -2.13 12.88
CA LEU A 112 -1.57 -3.45 12.84
C LEU A 112 -1.75 -4.05 14.22
N ASN A 113 -2.19 -5.27 14.27
CA ASN A 113 -2.49 -5.92 15.53
C ASN A 113 -1.20 -6.39 16.19
N ILE A 114 -0.51 -5.47 16.83
CA ILE A 114 0.81 -5.73 17.38
C ILE A 114 0.74 -6.07 18.84
N ALA A 115 1.24 -7.25 19.20
CA ALA A 115 1.34 -7.66 20.59
C ALA A 115 2.78 -7.45 21.04
N GLY A 116 2.98 -7.25 22.32
CA GLY A 116 4.33 -7.14 22.84
C GLY A 116 4.84 -5.72 23.04
N LEU A 117 4.02 -4.74 22.72
CA LEU A 117 4.41 -3.36 22.95
C LEU A 117 4.23 -3.01 24.41
N PRO A 118 5.00 -2.06 24.94
CA PRO A 118 4.77 -1.58 26.30
C PRO A 118 3.34 -1.06 26.42
N SER A 119 2.70 -1.37 27.49
CA SER A 119 1.30 -1.01 27.62
C SER A 119 1.12 0.46 27.83
N LYS A 120 2.16 1.20 28.23
CA LYS A 120 1.93 2.48 28.46
C LYS A 120 2.56 3.30 27.57
N GLN A 121 2.08 3.97 27.00
CA GLN A 121 2.73 4.76 26.10
C GLN A 121 2.07 5.89 25.83
#